data_c5af076e57c6e904dc0ded222ccf50db
#
_entry.id   c5af076e57c6e904dc0ded222ccf50db
#
_cell.length_a   1.000
_cell.length_b   1.000
_cell.length_c   1.000
_cell.angle_alpha   90.00
_cell.angle_beta   90.00
_cell.angle_gamma   90.00
#
_symmetry.space_group_name_H-M   'P 1'
#
loop_
_entity.id
_entity.type
_entity.pdbx_description
1 polymer ?
#
loop_
_entity_poly.entity_id
_entity_poly.type
_entity_poly.pdbx_seq_one_letter_code
_entity_poly.pdbx_strand_id
1 'polypeptide(L)'
;MFPSASLEYSPNKKHDFKVYSFRKVSRPRYNSVNPFQIFQSTFSTIEGDPKLLPATRYYIAGGYTYNKMYTAELFYKKAKNGLASLIFQNNDNNLLQFISSNLDENVAYGIDFTINKSFSKFYNCYFLASFYNETSNFKNPTTNIEVDQQQFSWFIRNSNSFSFLSDQSLSADINLFYSSALIAENAIFDAFGAVNFMMRKTLCNKQLSVSMGIEDIFNQGNQFNTRNYQDQSGTSLTKGENRLFVASLRYKFGNSKMRDNKKSKRVDERNRI
;
A
#
# COMPACT_ATOMS: atom_id res chain seq x y z
N MET A 1 -19.78 -18.15 0.29
CA MET A 1 -20.60 -16.98 -0.05
C MET A 1 -19.81 -15.73 0.24
N PHE A 2 -19.78 -14.73 -0.65
CA PHE A 2 -19.00 -13.48 -0.52
C PHE A 2 -19.97 -12.30 -0.55
N PRO A 3 -20.70 -12.08 0.55
CA PRO A 3 -21.66 -10.99 0.59
C PRO A 3 -20.97 -9.63 0.53
N SER A 4 -21.64 -8.70 -0.15
CA SER A 4 -21.33 -7.29 -0.11
C SER A 4 -22.63 -6.51 -0.05
N ALA A 5 -22.66 -5.45 0.72
CA ALA A 5 -23.78 -4.55 0.84
C ALA A 5 -23.29 -3.11 0.92
N SER A 6 -24.02 -2.20 0.33
CA SER A 6 -23.79 -0.77 0.48
C SER A 6 -25.12 -0.02 0.55
N LEU A 7 -25.15 0.97 1.43
CA LEU A 7 -26.27 1.91 1.56
C LEU A 7 -25.69 3.31 1.41
N GLU A 8 -26.28 4.08 0.51
CA GLU A 8 -25.91 5.47 0.28
C GLU A 8 -27.14 6.35 0.46
N TYR A 9 -26.99 7.46 1.18
CA TYR A 9 -28.01 8.43 1.43
C TYR A 9 -27.48 9.83 1.21
N SER A 10 -28.07 10.54 0.24
CA SER A 10 -27.69 11.90 -0.14
C SER A 10 -28.90 12.83 0.02
N PRO A 11 -29.11 13.44 1.22
CA PRO A 11 -30.25 14.33 1.47
C PRO A 11 -30.23 15.57 0.55
N ASN A 12 -29.06 15.95 0.07
CA ASN A 12 -28.89 17.04 -0.89
C ASN A 12 -27.53 16.92 -1.62
N LYS A 13 -27.24 17.83 -2.53
CA LYS A 13 -26.00 17.79 -3.35
C LYS A 13 -24.69 17.97 -2.58
N LYS A 14 -24.76 18.34 -1.29
CA LYS A 14 -23.58 18.66 -0.48
C LYS A 14 -23.25 17.58 0.55
N HIS A 15 -24.22 16.73 0.92
CA HIS A 15 -24.08 15.78 2.00
C HIS A 15 -24.33 14.37 1.48
N ASP A 16 -23.32 13.52 1.57
CA ASP A 16 -23.42 12.12 1.21
C ASP A 16 -23.00 11.26 2.41
N PHE A 17 -23.85 10.32 2.80
CA PHE A 17 -23.60 9.31 3.82
C PHE A 17 -23.52 7.96 3.15
N LYS A 18 -22.52 7.17 3.53
CA LYS A 18 -22.31 5.85 2.97
C LYS A 18 -21.94 4.87 4.06
N VAL A 19 -22.62 3.72 4.07
CA VAL A 19 -22.22 2.56 4.88
C VAL A 19 -22.05 1.38 3.93
N TYR A 20 -20.95 0.68 4.06
CA TYR A 20 -20.71 -0.49 3.23
C TYR A 20 -19.95 -1.58 3.96
N SER A 21 -20.17 -2.80 3.54
CA SER A 21 -19.52 -3.98 4.10
C SER A 21 -19.27 -5.01 3.01
N PHE A 22 -18.19 -5.75 3.14
CA PHE A 22 -17.92 -6.88 2.25
C PHE A 22 -17.12 -7.98 2.96
N ARG A 23 -17.27 -9.19 2.43
CA ARG A 23 -16.42 -10.34 2.74
C ARG A 23 -15.69 -10.76 1.48
N LYS A 24 -14.35 -10.87 1.56
CA LYS A 24 -13.49 -11.37 0.47
C LYS A 24 -12.68 -12.56 0.93
N VAL A 25 -12.34 -13.46 -0.01
CA VAL A 25 -11.43 -14.57 0.22
C VAL A 25 -10.25 -14.45 -0.73
N SER A 26 -9.05 -14.64 -0.20
CA SER A 26 -7.81 -14.73 -0.96
C SER A 26 -7.24 -16.15 -0.80
N ARG A 27 -6.98 -16.82 -1.92
CA ARG A 27 -6.37 -18.15 -1.89
C ARG A 27 -4.85 -18.02 -1.90
N PRO A 28 -4.12 -18.96 -1.26
CA PRO A 28 -2.67 -19.01 -1.36
C PRO A 28 -2.22 -19.10 -2.82
N ARG A 29 -1.07 -18.53 -3.13
CA ARG A 29 -0.41 -18.70 -4.43
C ARG A 29 0.27 -20.06 -4.47
N TYR A 30 0.47 -20.62 -5.66
CA TYR A 30 1.13 -21.91 -5.83
C TYR A 30 2.51 -21.95 -5.15
N ASN A 31 3.32 -20.91 -5.33
CA ASN A 31 4.64 -20.83 -4.71
C ASN A 31 4.60 -20.79 -3.18
N SER A 32 3.54 -20.24 -2.59
CA SER A 32 3.38 -20.19 -1.13
C SER A 32 3.01 -21.54 -0.51
N VAL A 33 2.44 -22.46 -1.30
CA VAL A 33 2.09 -23.82 -0.82
C VAL A 33 3.13 -24.86 -1.21
N ASN A 34 4.19 -24.48 -1.93
CA ASN A 34 5.25 -25.38 -2.33
C ASN A 34 6.16 -25.69 -1.14
N PRO A 35 6.26 -26.94 -0.64
CA PRO A 35 7.04 -27.28 0.55
C PRO A 35 8.55 -27.37 0.30
N PHE A 36 9.00 -27.16 -0.91
CA PHE A 36 10.44 -27.21 -1.21
C PHE A 36 11.16 -26.04 -0.57
N GLN A 37 12.20 -26.38 0.20
CA GLN A 37 13.09 -25.42 0.80
C GLN A 37 14.09 -24.90 -0.26
N ILE A 38 14.11 -23.61 -0.43
CA ILE A 38 15.03 -22.92 -1.35
C ILE A 38 16.07 -22.17 -0.52
N PHE A 39 17.33 -22.51 -0.67
CA PHE A 39 18.44 -21.79 -0.04
C PHE A 39 18.70 -20.49 -0.77
N GLN A 40 18.54 -19.36 -0.10
CA GLN A 40 18.98 -18.06 -0.64
C GLN A 40 20.46 -17.81 -0.34
N SER A 41 20.93 -18.30 0.80
CA SER A 41 22.33 -18.26 1.23
C SER A 41 22.60 -19.43 2.17
N THR A 42 23.84 -19.56 2.65
CA THR A 42 24.20 -20.55 3.68
C THR A 42 23.39 -20.39 4.96
N PHE A 43 22.88 -19.19 5.25
CA PHE A 43 22.19 -18.84 6.47
C PHE A 43 20.73 -18.44 6.27
N SER A 44 20.18 -18.62 5.08
CA SER A 44 18.79 -18.22 4.83
C SER A 44 18.07 -19.13 3.85
N THR A 45 16.82 -19.44 4.16
CA THR A 45 15.95 -20.31 3.37
C THR A 45 14.56 -19.70 3.17
N ILE A 46 13.95 -20.01 2.03
CA ILE A 46 12.53 -19.74 1.76
C ILE A 46 11.80 -21.07 1.69
N GLU A 47 10.63 -21.12 2.32
CA GLU A 47 9.78 -22.31 2.35
C GLU A 47 8.30 -21.93 2.28
N GLY A 48 7.54 -22.65 1.46
CA GLY A 48 6.10 -22.55 1.44
C GLY A 48 5.46 -23.58 2.40
N ASP A 49 4.20 -23.36 2.74
CA ASP A 49 3.44 -24.29 3.60
C ASP A 49 2.25 -24.88 2.81
N PRO A 50 2.23 -26.20 2.52
CA PRO A 50 1.12 -26.86 1.84
C PRO A 50 -0.18 -26.86 2.65
N LYS A 51 -0.13 -26.55 3.95
CA LYS A 51 -1.30 -26.48 4.84
C LYS A 51 -1.94 -25.11 4.90
N LEU A 52 -1.45 -24.14 4.10
CA LEU A 52 -2.00 -22.79 4.07
C LEU A 52 -3.50 -22.78 3.80
N LEU A 53 -4.23 -22.11 4.66
CA LEU A 53 -5.66 -21.88 4.55
C LEU A 53 -5.95 -20.61 3.74
N PRO A 54 -7.08 -20.55 3.02
CA PRO A 54 -7.52 -19.32 2.38
C PRO A 54 -7.80 -18.22 3.40
N ALA A 55 -7.26 -17.03 3.14
CA ALA A 55 -7.54 -15.87 3.98
C ALA A 55 -8.94 -15.33 3.74
N THR A 56 -9.67 -15.04 4.80
CA THR A 56 -10.99 -14.39 4.74
C THR A 56 -10.87 -12.99 5.33
N ARG A 57 -11.30 -11.98 4.57
CA ARG A 57 -11.31 -10.58 5.00
C ARG A 57 -12.73 -10.06 5.11
N TYR A 58 -13.04 -9.46 6.24
CA TYR A 58 -14.25 -8.72 6.52
C TYR A 58 -13.90 -7.24 6.61
N TYR A 59 -14.75 -6.41 6.03
CA TYR A 59 -14.62 -4.98 6.09
C TYR A 59 -15.98 -4.34 6.27
N ILE A 60 -16.07 -3.39 7.17
CA ILE A 60 -17.22 -2.52 7.34
C ILE A 60 -16.73 -1.09 7.51
N ALA A 61 -17.36 -0.16 6.83
CA ALA A 61 -17.05 1.25 6.99
C ALA A 61 -18.30 2.11 6.88
N GLY A 62 -18.26 3.23 7.59
CA GLY A 62 -19.27 4.28 7.53
C GLY A 62 -18.60 5.62 7.31
N GLY A 63 -18.99 6.31 6.25
CA GLY A 63 -18.38 7.56 5.83
C GLY A 63 -19.41 8.68 5.63
N TYR A 64 -18.96 9.89 5.87
CA TYR A 64 -19.65 11.13 5.54
C TYR A 64 -18.78 11.96 4.61
N THR A 65 -19.36 12.39 3.50
CA THR A 65 -18.71 13.26 2.52
C THR A 65 -19.45 14.59 2.42
N TYR A 66 -18.71 15.68 2.62
CA TYR A 66 -19.22 17.02 2.45
C TYR A 66 -18.76 17.61 1.13
N ASN A 67 -19.72 18.12 0.39
CA ASN A 67 -19.52 18.86 -0.87
C ASN A 67 -18.68 18.07 -1.91
N LYS A 68 -18.71 16.72 -1.85
CA LYS A 68 -17.93 15.79 -2.68
C LYS A 68 -16.40 16.00 -2.59
N MET A 69 -15.94 16.70 -1.57
CA MET A 69 -14.55 17.11 -1.41
C MET A 69 -13.93 16.61 -0.11
N TYR A 70 -14.68 16.61 0.98
CA TYR A 70 -14.19 16.31 2.31
C TYR A 70 -14.89 15.06 2.82
N THR A 71 -14.14 14.01 3.08
CA THR A 71 -14.66 12.74 3.58
C THR A 71 -14.04 12.39 4.91
N ALA A 72 -14.87 11.98 5.86
CA ALA A 72 -14.45 11.30 7.08
C ALA A 72 -15.10 9.91 7.08
N GLU A 73 -14.28 8.86 7.27
CA GLU A 73 -14.73 7.48 7.23
C GLU A 73 -14.21 6.72 8.45
N LEU A 74 -15.12 6.10 9.21
CA LEU A 74 -14.77 5.14 10.25
C LEU A 74 -14.75 3.76 9.62
N PHE A 75 -13.74 2.97 9.92
CA PHE A 75 -13.63 1.63 9.39
C PHE A 75 -13.27 0.59 10.45
N TYR A 76 -13.69 -0.64 10.20
CA TYR A 76 -13.27 -1.84 10.88
C TYR A 76 -12.92 -2.91 9.84
N LYS A 77 -11.73 -3.49 9.95
CA LYS A 77 -11.30 -4.61 9.11
C LYS A 77 -10.85 -5.78 10.01
N LYS A 78 -11.22 -6.98 9.59
CA LYS A 78 -10.79 -8.22 10.25
C LYS A 78 -10.37 -9.22 9.19
N ALA A 79 -9.17 -9.76 9.30
CA ALA A 79 -8.71 -10.85 8.48
C ALA A 79 -8.52 -12.09 9.35
N LYS A 80 -9.00 -13.23 8.87
CA LYS A 80 -8.71 -14.57 9.43
C LYS A 80 -7.87 -15.35 8.45
N ASN A 81 -6.91 -16.11 8.96
CA ASN A 81 -5.95 -16.85 8.16
C ASN A 81 -5.22 -15.96 7.15
N GLY A 82 -4.81 -14.75 7.56
CA GLY A 82 -4.07 -13.82 6.72
C GLY A 82 -2.82 -14.49 6.13
N LEU A 83 -2.63 -14.38 4.81
CA LEU A 83 -1.43 -14.95 4.17
C LEU A 83 -0.27 -13.99 4.33
N ALA A 84 0.83 -14.45 4.93
CA ALA A 84 2.03 -13.68 5.18
C ALA A 84 3.29 -14.52 4.91
N SER A 85 4.40 -13.84 4.63
CA SER A 85 5.73 -14.45 4.62
C SER A 85 6.42 -14.04 5.91
N LEU A 86 6.39 -14.92 6.90
CA LEU A 86 6.96 -14.67 8.20
C LEU A 86 8.45 -14.98 8.20
N ILE A 87 9.23 -14.20 8.94
CA ILE A 87 10.67 -14.38 9.05
C ILE A 87 10.94 -14.90 10.47
N PHE A 88 11.56 -16.08 10.56
CA PHE A 88 11.94 -16.70 11.82
C PHE A 88 13.43 -16.98 11.88
N GLN A 89 14.00 -16.73 13.03
CA GLN A 89 15.37 -17.08 13.37
C GLN A 89 15.37 -18.44 14.07
N ASN A 90 15.99 -19.41 13.45
CA ASN A 90 16.24 -20.72 14.09
C ASN A 90 17.63 -20.67 14.73
N ASN A 91 17.67 -20.59 16.06
CA ASN A 91 18.91 -20.42 16.82
C ASN A 91 19.72 -21.73 16.94
N ASP A 92 19.11 -22.90 16.70
CA ASP A 92 19.80 -24.20 16.82
C ASP A 92 20.76 -24.42 15.63
N ASN A 93 20.39 -23.94 14.44
CA ASN A 93 21.16 -24.13 13.23
C ASN A 93 21.61 -22.82 12.57
N ASN A 94 21.39 -21.68 13.24
CA ASN A 94 21.72 -20.33 12.76
C ASN A 94 21.11 -19.98 11.39
N LEU A 95 19.88 -20.45 11.15
CA LEU A 95 19.15 -20.16 9.90
C LEU A 95 18.09 -19.08 10.09
N LEU A 96 18.04 -18.16 9.13
CA LEU A 96 16.95 -17.24 8.93
C LEU A 96 15.96 -17.83 7.92
N GLN A 97 14.77 -18.18 8.39
CA GLN A 97 13.76 -18.87 7.61
C GLN A 97 12.65 -17.91 7.19
N PHE A 98 12.39 -17.80 5.88
CA PHE A 98 11.25 -17.09 5.31
C PHE A 98 10.15 -18.10 5.02
N ILE A 99 9.15 -18.17 5.88
CA ILE A 99 8.11 -19.20 5.85
C ILE A 99 6.78 -18.56 5.44
N SER A 100 6.15 -19.09 4.39
CA SER A 100 4.76 -18.76 4.10
C SER A 100 3.86 -19.31 5.19
N SER A 101 3.06 -18.47 5.82
CA SER A 101 2.22 -18.87 6.96
C SER A 101 0.88 -18.13 6.93
N ASN A 102 -0.05 -18.62 7.73
CA ASN A 102 -1.27 -17.88 8.04
C ASN A 102 -1.05 -17.07 9.33
N LEU A 103 -1.45 -15.80 9.32
CA LEU A 103 -1.75 -15.05 10.52
C LEU A 103 -3.11 -15.53 11.04
N ASP A 104 -3.23 -15.91 12.29
CA ASP A 104 -4.49 -16.43 12.84
C ASP A 104 -5.59 -15.39 12.74
N GLU A 105 -5.30 -14.18 13.21
CA GLU A 105 -6.21 -13.05 13.13
C GLU A 105 -5.44 -11.73 12.97
N ASN A 106 -5.96 -10.84 12.15
CA ASN A 106 -5.52 -9.45 12.08
C ASN A 106 -6.76 -8.56 12.12
N VAL A 107 -6.79 -7.65 13.07
CA VAL A 107 -7.89 -6.70 13.27
C VAL A 107 -7.34 -5.29 13.21
N ALA A 108 -8.00 -4.41 12.45
CA ALA A 108 -7.72 -3.00 12.56
C ALA A 108 -9.00 -2.17 12.48
N TYR A 109 -9.01 -1.08 13.21
CA TYR A 109 -10.08 -0.08 13.23
C TYR A 109 -9.49 1.31 13.34
N GLY A 110 -10.16 2.24 12.70
CA GLY A 110 -9.63 3.59 12.62
C GLY A 110 -10.54 4.57 11.93
N ILE A 111 -9.96 5.73 11.62
CA ILE A 111 -10.61 6.81 10.92
C ILE A 111 -9.72 7.32 9.79
N ASP A 112 -10.33 7.54 8.64
CA ASP A 112 -9.72 8.13 7.46
C ASP A 112 -10.30 9.51 7.20
N PHE A 113 -9.45 10.49 6.93
CA PHE A 113 -9.82 11.81 6.47
C PHE A 113 -9.29 12.04 5.07
N THR A 114 -10.16 12.33 4.13
CA THR A 114 -9.78 12.59 2.75
C THR A 114 -10.23 13.98 2.31
N ILE A 115 -9.34 14.71 1.69
CA ILE A 115 -9.64 15.96 0.96
C ILE A 115 -9.27 15.73 -0.50
N ASN A 116 -10.24 15.96 -1.39
CA ASN A 116 -10.01 15.93 -2.83
C ASN A 116 -10.64 17.20 -3.43
N LYS A 117 -9.81 18.19 -3.63
CA LYS A 117 -10.30 19.54 -4.00
C LYS A 117 -9.45 20.20 -5.06
N SER A 118 -10.13 20.70 -6.09
CA SER A 118 -9.57 21.70 -7.00
C SER A 118 -9.84 23.08 -6.42
N PHE A 119 -8.81 23.72 -5.88
CA PHE A 119 -8.91 25.08 -5.32
C PHE A 119 -9.04 26.12 -6.41
N SER A 120 -8.45 25.86 -7.57
CA SER A 120 -8.53 26.70 -8.75
C SER A 120 -8.27 25.87 -10.02
N LYS A 121 -8.33 26.49 -11.18
CA LYS A 121 -7.88 25.87 -12.45
C LYS A 121 -6.39 25.52 -12.45
N PHE A 122 -5.64 26.09 -11.52
CA PHE A 122 -4.19 25.98 -11.44
C PHE A 122 -3.70 25.11 -10.28
N TYR A 123 -4.58 24.75 -9.33
CA TYR A 123 -4.18 24.00 -8.15
C TYR A 123 -5.20 22.94 -7.74
N ASN A 124 -4.75 21.69 -7.72
CA ASN A 124 -5.48 20.54 -7.21
C ASN A 124 -4.73 19.94 -6.02
N CYS A 125 -5.47 19.59 -5.00
CA CYS A 125 -4.94 18.94 -3.80
C CYS A 125 -5.72 17.67 -3.49
N TYR A 126 -4.97 16.59 -3.30
CA TYR A 126 -5.45 15.37 -2.66
C TYR A 126 -4.71 15.19 -1.34
N PHE A 127 -5.45 15.01 -0.27
CA PHE A 127 -4.90 14.73 1.05
C PHE A 127 -5.64 13.54 1.66
N LEU A 128 -4.92 12.62 2.25
CA LEU A 128 -5.44 11.49 3.01
C LEU A 128 -4.63 11.37 4.29
N ALA A 129 -5.31 11.34 5.42
CA ALA A 129 -4.74 10.97 6.71
C ALA A 129 -5.55 9.80 7.28
N SER A 130 -4.85 8.77 7.73
CA SER A 130 -5.44 7.58 8.35
C SER A 130 -4.85 7.40 9.73
N PHE A 131 -5.71 7.14 10.71
CA PHE A 131 -5.32 6.85 12.10
C PHE A 131 -6.01 5.56 12.50
N TYR A 132 -5.23 4.56 12.90
CA TYR A 132 -5.80 3.25 13.21
C TYR A 132 -4.99 2.51 14.26
N ASN A 133 -5.67 1.64 14.96
CA ASN A 133 -5.05 0.64 15.79
C ASN A 133 -5.12 -0.71 15.08
N GLU A 134 -4.03 -1.46 15.10
CA GLU A 134 -3.93 -2.77 14.47
C GLU A 134 -3.40 -3.79 15.47
N THR A 135 -4.04 -4.96 15.50
CA THR A 135 -3.61 -6.12 16.27
C THR A 135 -3.40 -7.28 15.31
N SER A 136 -2.28 -7.97 15.43
CA SER A 136 -1.92 -9.12 14.63
C SER A 136 -1.55 -10.30 15.52
N ASN A 137 -2.20 -11.43 15.31
CA ASN A 137 -2.00 -12.66 16.08
C ASN A 137 -1.50 -13.75 15.12
N PHE A 138 -0.44 -14.43 15.53
CA PHE A 138 0.12 -15.56 14.80
C PHE A 138 0.81 -16.52 15.76
N LYS A 139 1.11 -17.73 15.28
CA LYS A 139 1.90 -18.71 16.04
C LYS A 139 3.34 -18.71 15.55
N ASN A 140 4.26 -18.69 16.50
CA ASN A 140 5.66 -18.95 16.20
C ASN A 140 5.79 -20.42 15.74
N PRO A 141 6.27 -20.70 14.53
CA PRO A 141 6.32 -22.06 14.00
C PRO A 141 7.29 -22.98 14.76
N THR A 142 8.29 -22.42 15.44
CA THR A 142 9.28 -23.20 16.21
C THR A 142 8.75 -23.58 17.59
N THR A 143 8.18 -22.61 18.32
CA THR A 143 7.71 -22.81 19.70
C THR A 143 6.23 -23.17 19.79
N ASN A 144 5.46 -22.96 18.72
CA ASN A 144 4.00 -23.07 18.66
C ASN A 144 3.26 -22.18 19.68
N ILE A 145 3.94 -21.17 20.22
CA ILE A 145 3.38 -20.21 21.17
C ILE A 145 2.75 -19.05 20.39
N GLU A 146 1.59 -18.59 20.86
CA GLU A 146 0.90 -17.44 20.27
C GLU A 146 1.69 -16.16 20.52
N VAL A 147 1.72 -15.29 19.50
CA VAL A 147 2.30 -13.98 19.53
C VAL A 147 1.24 -12.96 19.19
N ASP A 148 1.06 -11.99 20.07
CA ASP A 148 0.19 -10.85 19.90
C ASP A 148 1.01 -9.58 19.70
N GLN A 149 0.78 -8.89 18.60
CA GLN A 149 1.37 -7.58 18.33
C GLN A 149 0.27 -6.56 18.21
N GLN A 150 0.43 -5.41 18.85
CA GLN A 150 -0.50 -4.29 18.76
C GLN A 150 0.27 -3.00 18.49
N GLN A 151 -0.23 -2.20 17.55
CA GLN A 151 0.38 -0.94 17.17
C GLN A 151 -0.69 0.09 16.82
N PHE A 152 -0.58 1.28 17.40
CA PHE A 152 -1.26 2.45 16.87
C PHE A 152 -0.41 3.03 15.75
N SER A 153 -1.02 3.18 14.59
CA SER A 153 -0.34 3.65 13.38
C SER A 153 -1.13 4.78 12.74
N TRP A 154 -0.42 5.63 12.05
CA TRP A 154 -1.03 6.66 11.21
C TRP A 154 -0.20 6.89 9.96
N PHE A 155 -0.83 7.27 8.90
CA PHE A 155 -0.13 7.70 7.70
C PHE A 155 -0.79 8.91 7.07
N ILE A 156 0.02 9.67 6.35
CA ILE A 156 -0.41 10.83 5.57
C ILE A 156 0.06 10.65 4.14
N ARG A 157 -0.83 10.93 3.22
CA ARG A 157 -0.51 11.10 1.80
C ARG A 157 -1.03 12.45 1.35
N ASN A 158 -0.18 13.23 0.73
CA ASN A 158 -0.57 14.52 0.17
C ASN A 158 0.00 14.65 -1.24
N SER A 159 -0.87 14.94 -2.20
CA SER A 159 -0.50 15.18 -3.59
C SER A 159 -1.01 16.55 -4.02
N ASN A 160 -0.10 17.40 -4.42
CA ASN A 160 -0.39 18.75 -4.88
C ASN A 160 0.04 18.87 -6.32
N SER A 161 -0.90 19.22 -7.20
CA SER A 161 -0.64 19.43 -8.62
C SER A 161 -0.92 20.88 -8.96
N PHE A 162 0.11 21.54 -9.48
CA PHE A 162 0.07 22.92 -9.92
C PHE A 162 0.17 22.97 -11.45
N SER A 163 -0.73 23.73 -12.07
CA SER A 163 -0.70 23.99 -13.51
C SER A 163 -0.45 25.48 -13.72
N PHE A 164 0.66 25.81 -14.36
CA PHE A 164 1.04 27.18 -14.64
C PHE A 164 0.75 27.49 -16.11
N LEU A 165 0.68 28.76 -16.42
CA LEU A 165 0.35 29.30 -17.72
C LEU A 165 -1.11 29.03 -18.13
N SER A 166 -1.65 29.90 -18.96
CA SER A 166 -3.05 29.83 -19.43
C SER A 166 -3.33 28.56 -20.25
N ASP A 167 -2.34 28.08 -20.99
CA ASP A 167 -2.37 26.85 -21.79
C ASP A 167 -2.06 25.59 -21.00
N GLN A 168 -1.77 25.70 -19.68
CA GLN A 168 -1.39 24.61 -18.77
C GLN A 168 -0.18 23.80 -19.29
N SER A 169 0.70 24.43 -20.06
CA SER A 169 1.86 23.75 -20.63
C SER A 169 3.00 23.54 -19.64
N LEU A 170 2.98 24.19 -18.49
CA LEU A 170 3.91 24.00 -17.39
C LEU A 170 3.15 23.48 -16.17
N SER A 171 3.59 22.38 -15.60
CA SER A 171 3.03 21.83 -14.36
C SER A 171 4.12 21.43 -13.37
N ALA A 172 3.79 21.46 -12.10
CA ALA A 172 4.62 20.91 -11.03
C ALA A 172 3.76 20.06 -10.09
N ASP A 173 4.30 18.93 -9.67
CA ASP A 173 3.68 18.03 -8.73
C ASP A 173 4.58 17.88 -7.49
N ILE A 174 3.97 18.01 -6.31
CA ILE A 174 4.62 17.72 -5.03
C ILE A 174 3.82 16.61 -4.36
N ASN A 175 4.47 15.47 -4.12
CA ASN A 175 3.87 14.33 -3.48
C ASN A 175 4.61 14.01 -2.19
N LEU A 176 3.87 13.94 -1.10
CA LEU A 176 4.34 13.54 0.22
C LEU A 176 3.65 12.25 0.62
N PHE A 177 4.42 11.33 1.15
CA PHE A 177 3.94 10.16 1.87
C PHE A 177 4.74 10.04 3.16
N TYR A 178 4.06 9.76 4.26
CA TYR A 178 4.68 9.45 5.54
C TYR A 178 3.83 8.41 6.28
N SER A 179 4.48 7.42 6.86
CA SER A 179 3.89 6.43 7.76
C SER A 179 4.62 6.45 9.09
N SER A 180 3.88 6.47 10.18
CA SER A 180 4.42 6.14 11.50
C SER A 180 4.83 4.66 11.55
N ALA A 181 5.35 4.22 12.67
CA ALA A 181 5.58 2.80 12.89
C ALA A 181 4.30 1.99 12.65
N LEU A 182 4.43 0.81 12.04
CA LEU A 182 3.32 -0.07 11.69
C LEU A 182 3.70 -1.55 11.85
N ILE A 183 2.70 -2.40 12.05
CA ILE A 183 2.87 -3.86 11.98
C ILE A 183 2.77 -4.29 10.51
N ALA A 184 3.73 -5.07 10.05
CA ALA A 184 3.61 -5.83 8.82
C ALA A 184 4.18 -7.23 9.03
N GLU A 185 3.40 -8.24 8.68
CA GLU A 185 3.75 -9.65 8.88
C GLU A 185 4.02 -9.93 10.36
N ASN A 186 5.25 -10.28 10.76
CA ASN A 186 5.67 -10.52 12.13
C ASN A 186 6.73 -9.50 12.63
N ALA A 187 6.74 -8.31 12.05
CA ALA A 187 7.69 -7.26 12.40
C ALA A 187 6.99 -5.91 12.62
N ILE A 188 7.62 -5.07 13.41
CA ILE A 188 7.26 -3.66 13.52
C ILE A 188 8.23 -2.87 12.64
N PHE A 189 7.68 -2.18 11.66
CA PHE A 189 8.41 -1.26 10.81
C PHE A 189 8.45 0.11 11.46
N ASP A 190 9.62 0.73 11.47
CA ASP A 190 9.78 2.11 11.94
C ASP A 190 9.10 3.09 10.98
N ALA A 191 9.01 4.32 11.41
CA ALA A 191 8.46 5.39 10.59
C ALA A 191 9.33 5.63 9.35
N PHE A 192 8.67 5.81 8.20
CA PHE A 192 9.34 6.11 6.93
C PHE A 192 8.46 7.01 6.06
N GLY A 193 9.06 7.68 5.10
CA GLY A 193 8.31 8.55 4.21
C GLY A 193 9.16 9.06 3.06
N ALA A 194 8.51 9.75 2.14
CA ALA A 194 9.18 10.36 1.00
C ALA A 194 8.47 11.65 0.58
N VAL A 195 9.24 12.60 0.10
CA VAL A 195 8.75 13.80 -0.59
C VAL A 195 9.34 13.80 -1.98
N ASN A 196 8.47 13.83 -2.98
CA ASN A 196 8.83 13.85 -4.39
C ASN A 196 8.41 15.18 -5.02
N PHE A 197 9.25 15.71 -5.87
CA PHE A 197 8.97 16.88 -6.70
C PHE A 197 9.17 16.53 -8.15
N MET A 198 8.23 16.92 -9.01
CA MET A 198 8.31 16.74 -10.44
C MET A 198 7.83 18.00 -11.16
N MET A 199 8.59 18.50 -12.10
CA MET A 199 8.19 19.59 -13.01
C MET A 199 8.09 19.06 -14.43
N ARG A 200 7.07 19.48 -15.16
CA ARG A 200 6.84 19.07 -16.55
C ARG A 200 6.52 20.28 -17.42
N LYS A 201 7.18 20.36 -18.58
CA LYS A 201 6.86 21.31 -19.63
C LYS A 201 6.45 20.58 -20.90
N THR A 202 5.32 20.98 -21.47
CA THR A 202 4.88 20.53 -22.80
C THR A 202 5.16 21.62 -23.84
N LEU A 203 5.67 21.21 -25.00
CA LEU A 203 6.13 22.04 -26.08
C LEU A 203 5.56 21.53 -27.43
N CYS A 204 5.77 22.25 -28.52
CA CYS A 204 5.42 21.82 -29.88
C CYS A 204 3.95 21.35 -29.97
N ASN A 205 3.00 22.18 -29.59
CA ASN A 205 1.56 21.83 -29.58
C ASN A 205 1.26 20.51 -28.84
N LYS A 206 1.89 20.33 -27.70
CA LYS A 206 1.78 19.12 -26.82
C LYS A 206 2.37 17.83 -27.43
N GLN A 207 3.20 17.95 -28.47
CA GLN A 207 3.90 16.79 -29.02
C GLN A 207 5.16 16.44 -28.22
N LEU A 208 5.88 17.42 -27.70
CA LEU A 208 7.06 17.21 -26.87
C LEU A 208 6.75 17.48 -25.40
N SER A 209 7.12 16.54 -24.53
CA SER A 209 7.02 16.68 -23.07
C SER A 209 8.39 16.44 -22.46
N VAL A 210 8.87 17.41 -21.71
CA VAL A 210 10.08 17.33 -20.89
C VAL A 210 9.66 17.32 -19.45
N SER A 211 10.15 16.38 -18.65
CA SER A 211 9.95 16.38 -17.20
C SER A 211 11.25 16.15 -16.46
N MET A 212 11.40 16.83 -15.33
CA MET A 212 12.55 16.72 -14.42
C MET A 212 12.03 16.73 -12.99
N GLY A 213 12.65 15.96 -12.14
CA GLY A 213 12.25 15.89 -10.74
C GLY A 213 13.26 15.23 -9.85
N ILE A 214 12.92 15.21 -8.58
CA ILE A 214 13.68 14.54 -7.52
C ILE A 214 12.71 13.68 -6.75
N GLU A 215 13.02 12.40 -6.62
CA GLU A 215 12.32 11.47 -5.75
C GLU A 215 13.03 11.42 -4.40
N ASP A 216 12.24 11.27 -3.33
CA ASP A 216 12.69 11.21 -1.94
C ASP A 216 13.77 12.25 -1.60
N ILE A 217 13.40 13.53 -1.71
CA ILE A 217 14.30 14.68 -1.51
C ILE A 217 15.08 14.59 -0.19
N PHE A 218 14.44 14.07 0.87
CA PHE A 218 15.00 13.98 2.22
C PHE A 218 15.70 12.66 2.51
N ASN A 219 15.66 11.67 1.57
CA ASN A 219 16.26 10.34 1.72
C ASN A 219 15.73 9.58 2.95
N GLN A 220 14.40 9.61 3.15
CA GLN A 220 13.72 8.97 4.29
C GLN A 220 12.89 7.75 3.91
N GLY A 221 12.98 7.28 2.65
CA GLY A 221 12.26 6.10 2.17
C GLY A 221 12.85 4.76 2.58
N ASN A 222 13.94 4.74 3.35
CA ASN A 222 14.51 3.50 3.87
C ASN A 222 13.56 2.88 4.88
N GLN A 223 13.42 1.54 4.82
CA GLN A 223 12.55 0.79 5.73
C GLN A 223 13.40 -0.01 6.71
N PHE A 224 13.31 0.35 7.97
CA PHE A 224 13.88 -0.39 9.07
C PHE A 224 12.77 -1.15 9.78
N ASN A 225 13.01 -2.42 10.13
CA ASN A 225 12.05 -3.19 10.91
C ASN A 225 12.73 -4.01 11.98
N THR A 226 11.98 -4.28 13.03
CA THR A 226 12.41 -5.03 14.21
C THR A 226 11.44 -6.16 14.47
N ARG A 227 11.99 -7.34 14.76
CA ARG A 227 11.32 -8.50 15.33
C ARG A 227 11.87 -8.72 16.71
N ASN A 228 11.03 -8.55 17.72
CA ASN A 228 11.44 -8.75 19.11
C ASN A 228 10.28 -9.35 19.90
N TYR A 229 10.19 -10.66 19.87
CA TYR A 229 9.19 -11.43 20.60
C TYR A 229 9.73 -12.84 20.86
N GLN A 230 9.48 -13.38 22.06
CA GLN A 230 9.94 -14.70 22.49
C GLN A 230 11.45 -14.88 22.27
N ASP A 231 11.85 -15.90 21.51
CA ASP A 231 13.21 -16.22 21.11
C ASP A 231 13.70 -15.48 19.85
N GLN A 232 12.86 -14.62 19.28
CA GLN A 232 13.17 -13.86 18.07
C GLN A 232 13.72 -12.49 18.43
N SER A 233 14.91 -12.19 17.93
CA SER A 233 15.55 -10.87 18.07
C SER A 233 16.30 -10.55 16.78
N GLY A 234 15.76 -9.67 15.96
CA GLY A 234 16.37 -9.33 14.69
C GLY A 234 15.93 -7.99 14.17
N THR A 235 16.82 -7.35 13.43
CA THR A 235 16.56 -6.12 12.72
C THR A 235 16.85 -6.30 11.23
N SER A 236 16.13 -5.58 10.40
CA SER A 236 16.35 -5.57 8.96
C SER A 236 16.24 -4.16 8.43
N LEU A 237 17.17 -3.79 7.57
CA LEU A 237 17.17 -2.51 6.88
C LEU A 237 17.12 -2.73 5.38
N THR A 238 16.03 -2.29 4.76
CA THR A 238 15.89 -2.24 3.31
C THR A 238 16.24 -0.84 2.83
N LYS A 239 17.37 -0.73 2.14
CA LYS A 239 17.80 0.50 1.47
C LYS A 239 17.49 0.40 -0.01
N GLY A 240 16.72 1.38 -0.52
CA GLY A 240 16.55 1.59 -1.95
C GLY A 240 17.48 2.69 -2.47
N GLU A 241 17.48 2.90 -3.77
CA GLU A 241 18.00 4.13 -4.37
C GLU A 241 16.94 5.23 -4.17
N ASN A 242 16.91 5.83 -2.98
CA ASN A 242 15.79 6.67 -2.58
C ASN A 242 15.87 8.06 -3.20
N ARG A 243 17.02 8.74 -3.07
CA ARG A 243 17.19 10.10 -3.62
C ARG A 243 17.62 10.02 -5.07
N LEU A 244 16.64 10.08 -5.98
CA LEU A 244 16.88 9.97 -7.42
C LEU A 244 16.55 11.28 -8.13
N PHE A 245 17.46 11.74 -8.99
CA PHE A 245 17.15 12.75 -10.00
C PHE A 245 16.60 12.03 -11.24
N VAL A 246 15.40 12.41 -11.64
CA VAL A 246 14.69 11.81 -12.78
C VAL A 246 14.52 12.86 -13.87
N ALA A 247 14.93 12.53 -15.09
CA ALA A 247 14.67 13.33 -16.27
C ALA A 247 14.01 12.45 -17.35
N SER A 248 13.02 12.98 -18.02
CA SER A 248 12.29 12.26 -19.08
C SER A 248 11.97 13.19 -20.25
N LEU A 249 12.19 12.70 -21.44
CA LEU A 249 11.83 13.32 -22.71
C LEU A 249 10.86 12.39 -23.45
N ARG A 250 9.68 12.91 -23.80
CA ARG A 250 8.69 12.16 -24.58
C ARG A 250 8.29 12.96 -25.81
N TYR A 251 8.44 12.38 -26.98
CA TYR A 251 7.94 12.93 -28.21
C TYR A 251 6.86 12.05 -28.82
N LYS A 252 5.71 12.64 -29.18
CA LYS A 252 4.60 11.93 -29.83
C LYS A 252 4.75 12.06 -31.33
N PHE A 253 5.04 10.96 -31.99
CA PHE A 253 5.06 10.84 -33.46
C PHE A 253 3.69 10.48 -33.99
N GLY A 254 3.36 10.94 -35.18
CA GLY A 254 2.18 10.53 -35.93
C GLY A 254 0.95 11.41 -35.73
N ASN A 255 -0.15 10.97 -36.33
CA ASN A 255 -1.41 11.72 -36.34
C ASN A 255 -2.15 11.58 -35.00
N SER A 256 -2.25 12.67 -34.25
CA SER A 256 -2.95 12.73 -32.94
C SER A 256 -4.48 12.52 -33.04
N LYS A 257 -5.03 12.39 -34.23
CA LYS A 257 -6.48 12.19 -34.49
C LYS A 257 -6.89 10.71 -34.59
N MET A 258 -5.95 9.75 -34.53
CA MET A 258 -6.34 8.35 -34.45
C MET A 258 -6.94 8.05 -33.09
N ARG A 259 -8.17 7.58 -33.06
CA ARG A 259 -8.83 7.05 -31.84
C ARG A 259 -7.99 5.90 -31.28
N ASP A 260 -7.63 5.99 -30.01
CA ASP A 260 -7.07 4.84 -29.29
C ASP A 260 -8.03 3.64 -29.43
N ASN A 261 -7.58 2.61 -30.09
CA ASN A 261 -8.28 1.32 -30.06
C ASN A 261 -8.31 0.88 -28.58
N LYS A 262 -9.50 0.74 -28.02
CA LYS A 262 -9.69 0.20 -26.68
C LYS A 262 -8.93 -1.12 -26.61
N LYS A 263 -7.81 -1.14 -25.90
CA LYS A 263 -7.09 -2.38 -25.61
C LYS A 263 -8.09 -3.32 -24.96
N SER A 264 -8.31 -4.47 -25.59
CA SER A 264 -9.07 -5.54 -24.95
C SER A 264 -8.45 -5.80 -23.57
N LYS A 265 -9.29 -5.96 -22.56
CA LYS A 265 -8.84 -6.36 -21.23
C LYS A 265 -8.06 -7.67 -21.41
N ARG A 266 -6.73 -7.62 -21.32
CA ARG A 266 -5.93 -8.83 -21.18
C ARG A 266 -6.42 -9.52 -19.91
N VAL A 267 -6.98 -10.70 -20.07
CA VAL A 267 -7.21 -11.61 -18.95
C VAL A 267 -5.82 -12.02 -18.47
N ASP A 268 -5.46 -11.56 -17.29
CA ASP A 268 -4.11 -11.74 -16.75
C ASP A 268 -4.01 -13.15 -16.12
N GLU A 269 -3.97 -14.16 -16.99
CA GLU A 269 -3.79 -15.56 -16.57
C GLU A 269 -2.35 -15.86 -16.10
N ARG A 270 -1.39 -14.98 -16.43
CA ARG A 270 0.02 -15.15 -16.03
C ARG A 270 0.27 -15.04 -14.52
N ASN A 271 -0.65 -14.42 -13.77
CA ASN A 271 -0.55 -14.33 -12.30
C ASN A 271 -1.12 -15.55 -11.57
N ARG A 272 -1.48 -16.62 -12.29
CA ARG A 272 -1.96 -17.89 -11.73
C ARG A 272 -0.88 -18.98 -11.65
N ILE A 273 0.29 -18.73 -12.24
CA ILE A 273 1.42 -19.66 -12.23
C ILE A 273 2.45 -19.20 -11.21
#